data_6b972dd60315ca30db43038afa0f6797
#
_entry.id   6b972dd60315ca30db43038afa0f6797
#
_cell.length_a   1.000
_cell.length_b   1.000
_cell.length_c   1.000
_cell.angle_alpha   90.00
_cell.angle_beta   90.00
_cell.angle_gamma   90.00
#
_symmetry.space_group_name_H-M   'P 1'
#
loop_
_entity.id
_entity.type
_entity.pdbx_description
1 polymer ?
#
loop_
_entity_poly.entity_id
_entity_poly.type
_entity_poly.pdbx_seq_one_letter_code
_entity_poly.pdbx_strand_id
1 'polypeptide(L)'
;MKKVLLIAVLALQGFGIMAQKPERIESPIISEKDSAWYEEQKELWKVQTQKDPTDETAWRNYYKAARYTGWLSNEDNSAAHQAIVEMSQAIPDTYTYNFCAFNAIKLGHGIGTDGDKYAEAALRMLPDDVPDADYNDWVCYFAMKGQEERMKQMAKRYFESGTYSENVLRYSYNELAGMESGGIYIANGDAAIIPKWLIQEGMGLSKDKTIVCAPFLAVKEYREWLNRKLNIVLPEWEEGGFDSYEAYERAMLQTIIDRFGSKVYFSATTYSKTMEPWEKNLYNEGLLLKYSAKPYDNLAVKRRNVEERYQLEYLLVSFRPEWTAGQRLSANYAVLLADLLPYYAQHDRKRHDWLMRLLVTGVQNTSLNEEHKQGILAQLK
;
A
#
# COMPACT_ATOMS: atom_id res chain seq x y z
N MET A 1 17.85 23.35 48.08
CA MET A 1 16.75 22.37 47.95
C MET A 1 16.11 22.29 46.56
N LYS A 2 15.85 23.41 45.81
CA LYS A 2 15.24 23.36 44.46
C LYS A 2 16.07 22.66 43.36
N LYS A 3 17.42 22.76 43.42
CA LYS A 3 18.31 22.09 42.42
C LYS A 3 18.39 20.57 42.58
N VAL A 4 18.24 20.05 43.78
CA VAL A 4 18.26 18.59 44.06
C VAL A 4 16.94 17.95 43.59
N LEU A 5 15.82 18.69 43.69
CA LEU A 5 14.52 18.22 43.21
C LEU A 5 14.47 18.10 41.69
N LEU A 6 15.13 19.03 40.97
CA LEU A 6 15.15 19.01 39.49
C LEU A 6 15.96 17.84 38.94
N ILE A 7 17.09 17.49 39.61
CA ILE A 7 17.92 16.32 39.21
C ILE A 7 17.17 15.02 39.50
N ALA A 8 16.40 14.94 40.58
CA ALA A 8 15.58 13.77 40.88
C ALA A 8 14.42 13.55 39.91
N VAL A 9 13.81 14.63 39.41
CA VAL A 9 12.73 14.56 38.41
C VAL A 9 13.27 14.13 37.03
N LEU A 10 14.45 14.63 36.63
CA LEU A 10 15.10 14.20 35.37
C LEU A 10 15.60 12.74 35.45
N ALA A 11 16.10 12.31 36.62
CA ALA A 11 16.49 10.91 36.83
C ALA A 11 15.27 9.97 36.83
N LEU A 12 14.12 10.39 37.34
CA LEU A 12 12.90 9.59 37.32
C LEU A 12 12.29 9.47 35.90
N GLN A 13 12.41 10.48 35.08
CA GLN A 13 11.98 10.39 33.65
C GLN A 13 12.92 9.46 32.87
N GLY A 14 14.23 9.50 33.11
CA GLY A 14 15.20 8.57 32.48
C GLY A 14 14.99 7.11 32.92
N PHE A 15 14.58 6.85 34.15
CA PHE A 15 14.29 5.50 34.65
C PHE A 15 12.97 4.91 34.10
N GLY A 16 11.99 5.75 33.78
CA GLY A 16 10.72 5.31 33.17
C GLY A 16 10.91 4.73 31.77
N ILE A 17 11.73 5.35 30.94
CA ILE A 17 12.03 4.92 29.58
C ILE A 17 12.85 3.62 29.56
N MET A 18 13.74 3.43 30.53
CA MET A 18 14.58 2.21 30.63
C MET A 18 13.80 0.95 31.08
N ALA A 19 12.60 1.09 31.58
CA ALA A 19 11.75 -0.02 32.00
C ALA A 19 10.78 -0.51 30.92
N GLN A 20 10.54 0.31 29.89
CA GLN A 20 9.61 -0.04 28.81
C GLN A 20 10.30 -0.90 27.75
N LYS A 21 9.66 -2.04 27.42
CA LYS A 21 10.14 -2.91 26.36
C LYS A 21 9.70 -2.33 24.99
N PRO A 22 10.62 -2.20 24.03
CA PRO A 22 10.25 -1.72 22.70
C PRO A 22 9.29 -2.69 22.01
N GLU A 23 8.36 -2.12 21.23
CA GLU A 23 7.44 -2.88 20.39
C GLU A 23 8.01 -3.01 18.97
N ARG A 24 7.69 -4.12 18.29
CA ARG A 24 8.06 -4.34 16.89
C ARG A 24 7.42 -3.28 15.99
N ILE A 25 8.23 -2.74 15.08
CA ILE A 25 7.76 -1.77 14.08
C ILE A 25 7.24 -2.50 12.84
N GLU A 26 5.94 -2.49 12.67
CA GLU A 26 5.27 -3.01 11.48
C GLU A 26 5.24 -1.97 10.36
N SER A 27 4.92 -2.42 9.14
CA SER A 27 4.67 -1.51 8.03
C SER A 27 3.37 -0.72 8.23
N PRO A 28 3.33 0.60 7.96
CA PRO A 28 2.10 1.38 8.02
C PRO A 28 0.98 0.89 7.09
N ILE A 29 1.32 0.14 6.04
CA ILE A 29 0.30 -0.52 5.19
C ILE A 29 -0.43 -1.67 5.90
N ILE A 30 0.10 -2.15 7.00
CA ILE A 30 -0.50 -3.16 7.88
C ILE A 30 -1.09 -2.49 9.11
N SER A 31 -0.25 -1.77 9.87
CA SER A 31 -0.60 -1.13 11.13
C SER A 31 0.04 0.25 11.22
N GLU A 32 -0.76 1.30 11.03
CA GLU A 32 -0.30 2.68 11.16
C GLU A 32 -0.52 3.17 12.58
N LYS A 33 0.53 3.75 13.16
CA LYS A 33 0.53 4.43 14.47
C LYS A 33 0.72 5.93 14.26
N ASP A 34 0.55 6.73 15.31
CA ASP A 34 0.86 8.16 15.25
C ASP A 34 2.38 8.45 15.33
N SER A 35 2.76 9.66 14.98
CA SER A 35 4.17 10.08 14.98
C SER A 35 4.80 10.02 16.36
N ALA A 36 4.04 10.30 17.44
CA ALA A 36 4.55 10.27 18.81
C ALA A 36 4.93 8.84 19.22
N TRP A 37 4.14 7.85 18.83
CA TRP A 37 4.46 6.44 19.09
C TRP A 37 5.75 6.02 18.36
N TYR A 38 5.91 6.39 17.08
CA TYR A 38 7.15 6.06 16.35
C TYR A 38 8.37 6.75 16.97
N GLU A 39 8.23 8.00 17.43
CA GLU A 39 9.30 8.73 18.11
C GLU A 39 9.73 8.02 19.40
N GLU A 40 8.77 7.60 20.23
CA GLU A 40 9.03 6.82 21.43
C GLU A 40 9.76 5.50 21.11
N GLN A 41 9.24 4.74 20.14
CA GLN A 41 9.84 3.47 19.74
C GLN A 41 11.25 3.64 19.17
N LYS A 42 11.50 4.72 18.45
CA LYS A 42 12.83 5.07 17.94
C LYS A 42 13.84 5.15 19.08
N GLU A 43 13.53 5.89 20.13
CA GLU A 43 14.43 6.01 21.30
C GLU A 43 14.62 4.68 22.04
N LEU A 44 13.54 3.91 22.21
CA LEU A 44 13.61 2.60 22.86
C LEU A 44 14.49 1.60 22.07
N TRP A 45 14.32 1.53 20.74
CA TRP A 45 15.12 0.66 19.89
C TRP A 45 16.56 1.12 19.78
N LYS A 46 16.83 2.43 19.76
CA LYS A 46 18.20 2.98 19.82
C LYS A 46 18.95 2.50 21.06
N VAL A 47 18.30 2.46 22.21
CA VAL A 47 18.88 1.89 23.42
C VAL A 47 19.24 0.39 23.27
N GLN A 48 18.42 -0.38 22.52
CA GLN A 48 18.76 -1.80 22.27
C GLN A 48 19.98 -1.94 21.36
N THR A 49 20.13 -1.13 20.31
CA THR A 49 21.34 -1.16 19.45
C THR A 49 22.61 -0.80 20.21
N GLN A 50 22.51 0.04 21.25
CA GLN A 50 23.65 0.38 22.12
C GLN A 50 24.01 -0.75 23.08
N LYS A 51 23.02 -1.54 23.53
CA LYS A 51 23.24 -2.70 24.44
C LYS A 51 23.86 -3.87 23.68
N ASP A 52 23.41 -4.13 22.47
CA ASP A 52 23.93 -5.15 21.59
C ASP A 52 24.06 -4.59 20.16
N PRO A 53 25.24 -4.09 19.79
CA PRO A 53 25.49 -3.56 18.45
C PRO A 53 25.39 -4.60 17.32
N THR A 54 25.28 -5.88 17.64
CA THR A 54 25.14 -6.96 16.66
C THR A 54 23.69 -7.41 16.44
N ASP A 55 22.74 -6.89 17.22
CA ASP A 55 21.30 -7.22 17.09
C ASP A 55 20.68 -6.58 15.86
N GLU A 56 20.62 -7.34 14.76
CA GLU A 56 19.97 -6.92 13.50
C GLU A 56 18.51 -6.52 13.68
N THR A 57 17.79 -7.14 14.61
CA THR A 57 16.39 -6.82 14.91
C THR A 57 16.26 -5.43 15.53
N ALA A 58 17.16 -5.09 16.47
CA ALA A 58 17.18 -3.77 17.08
C ALA A 58 17.48 -2.69 16.02
N TRP A 59 18.48 -2.89 15.18
CA TRP A 59 18.84 -1.96 14.12
C TRP A 59 17.70 -1.75 13.11
N ARG A 60 17.07 -2.83 12.68
CA ARG A 60 15.92 -2.78 11.76
C ARG A 60 14.77 -1.95 12.31
N ASN A 61 14.37 -2.22 13.55
CA ASN A 61 13.27 -1.49 14.18
C ASN A 61 13.64 -0.03 14.46
N TYR A 62 14.87 0.25 14.86
CA TYR A 62 15.36 1.63 15.02
C TYR A 62 15.25 2.41 13.70
N TYR A 63 15.76 1.86 12.59
CA TYR A 63 15.65 2.49 11.28
C TYR A 63 14.18 2.70 10.85
N LYS A 64 13.33 1.68 11.00
CA LYS A 64 11.91 1.79 10.65
C LYS A 64 11.20 2.86 11.47
N ALA A 65 11.41 2.91 12.77
CA ALA A 65 10.82 3.93 13.64
C ALA A 65 11.27 5.34 13.21
N ALA A 66 12.57 5.55 12.98
CA ALA A 66 13.12 6.81 12.50
C ALA A 66 12.52 7.24 11.15
N ARG A 67 12.41 6.29 10.20
CA ARG A 67 11.81 6.53 8.88
C ARG A 67 10.34 6.94 8.98
N TYR A 68 9.54 6.25 9.80
CA TYR A 68 8.11 6.52 9.88
C TYR A 68 7.79 7.78 10.68
N THR A 69 8.58 8.12 11.68
CA THR A 69 8.51 9.44 12.34
C THR A 69 8.65 10.57 11.31
N GLY A 70 9.72 10.56 10.51
CA GLY A 70 9.96 11.57 9.48
C GLY A 70 8.88 11.63 8.40
N TRP A 71 8.38 10.48 7.97
CA TRP A 71 7.32 10.42 6.96
C TRP A 71 5.98 11.01 7.44
N LEU A 72 5.58 10.74 8.68
CA LEU A 72 4.30 11.21 9.23
C LEU A 72 4.32 12.66 9.68
N SER A 73 5.48 13.17 10.11
CA SER A 73 5.62 14.56 10.56
C SER A 73 5.95 15.54 9.44
N ASN A 74 6.20 15.05 8.20
CA ASN A 74 6.82 15.83 7.11
C ASN A 74 8.14 16.51 7.53
N GLU A 75 8.82 15.93 8.51
CA GLU A 75 10.09 16.40 9.01
C GLU A 75 11.27 15.82 8.23
N ASP A 76 12.46 16.36 8.52
CA ASP A 76 13.71 15.90 7.95
C ASP A 76 13.98 14.43 8.27
N ASN A 77 14.32 13.65 7.26
CA ASN A 77 14.69 12.24 7.38
C ASN A 77 16.12 12.01 7.93
N SER A 78 16.71 12.99 8.58
CA SER A 78 18.06 12.93 9.15
C SER A 78 18.25 11.78 10.12
N ALA A 79 17.24 11.45 10.94
CA ALA A 79 17.30 10.33 11.88
C ALA A 79 17.37 8.98 11.16
N ALA A 80 16.63 8.78 10.08
CA ALA A 80 16.70 7.58 9.26
C ALA A 80 18.07 7.45 8.56
N HIS A 81 18.59 8.56 8.03
CA HIS A 81 19.92 8.60 7.46
C HIS A 81 20.99 8.26 8.50
N GLN A 82 20.92 8.85 9.70
CA GLN A 82 21.84 8.59 10.79
C GLN A 82 21.82 7.10 11.20
N ALA A 83 20.65 6.47 11.26
CA ALA A 83 20.55 5.04 11.54
C ALA A 83 21.30 4.18 10.51
N ILE A 84 21.26 4.54 9.20
CA ILE A 84 22.02 3.83 8.16
C ILE A 84 23.53 4.04 8.33
N VAL A 85 23.98 5.25 8.66
CA VAL A 85 25.39 5.54 8.92
C VAL A 85 25.90 4.70 10.09
N GLU A 86 25.16 4.63 11.19
CA GLU A 86 25.51 3.85 12.37
C GLU A 86 25.52 2.34 12.06
N MET A 87 24.52 1.81 11.33
CA MET A 87 24.49 0.42 10.86
C MET A 87 25.70 0.07 9.98
N SER A 88 26.14 0.98 9.12
CA SER A 88 27.29 0.75 8.25
C SER A 88 28.59 0.50 9.00
N GLN A 89 28.67 0.94 10.26
CA GLN A 89 29.81 0.73 11.14
C GLN A 89 29.65 -0.52 12.02
N ALA A 90 28.42 -0.81 12.44
CA ALA A 90 28.15 -1.87 13.40
C ALA A 90 27.91 -3.24 12.74
N ILE A 91 27.14 -3.28 11.63
CA ILE A 91 26.70 -4.52 10.98
C ILE A 91 26.79 -4.46 9.45
N PRO A 92 27.93 -4.02 8.83
CA PRO A 92 28.02 -3.71 7.39
C PRO A 92 27.76 -4.91 6.48
N ASP A 93 28.08 -6.13 6.93
CA ASP A 93 28.03 -7.36 6.13
C ASP A 93 26.77 -8.20 6.45
N THR A 94 25.66 -7.55 6.80
CA THR A 94 24.41 -8.23 7.14
C THR A 94 23.32 -7.98 6.11
N TYR A 95 22.31 -8.89 6.10
CA TYR A 95 21.09 -8.70 5.34
C TYR A 95 20.39 -7.40 5.74
N THR A 96 20.23 -7.16 7.04
CA THR A 96 19.52 -6.00 7.59
C THR A 96 20.13 -4.68 7.14
N TYR A 97 21.46 -4.53 7.24
CA TYR A 97 22.11 -3.31 6.76
C TYR A 97 21.87 -3.08 5.27
N ASN A 98 22.16 -4.08 4.44
CA ASN A 98 22.06 -3.94 2.99
C ASN A 98 20.61 -3.68 2.54
N PHE A 99 19.63 -4.34 3.16
CA PHE A 99 18.20 -4.09 2.89
C PHE A 99 17.78 -2.68 3.31
N CYS A 100 18.15 -2.22 4.51
CA CYS A 100 17.82 -0.87 4.98
C CYS A 100 18.52 0.21 4.14
N ALA A 101 19.77 0.00 3.75
CA ALA A 101 20.50 0.91 2.87
C ALA A 101 19.87 1.02 1.48
N PHE A 102 19.47 -0.11 0.88
CA PHE A 102 18.67 -0.13 -0.36
C PHE A 102 17.39 0.71 -0.23
N ASN A 103 16.61 0.49 0.82
CA ASN A 103 15.39 1.25 1.06
C ASN A 103 15.64 2.74 1.29
N ALA A 104 16.67 3.09 2.06
CA ALA A 104 17.04 4.47 2.31
C ALA A 104 17.44 5.21 1.04
N ILE A 105 18.20 4.57 0.14
CA ILE A 105 18.58 5.16 -1.17
C ILE A 105 17.34 5.37 -2.04
N LYS A 106 16.44 4.37 -2.14
CA LYS A 106 15.16 4.46 -2.87
C LYS A 106 14.32 5.66 -2.40
N LEU A 107 14.39 6.01 -1.12
CA LEU A 107 13.64 7.12 -0.51
C LEU A 107 14.43 8.44 -0.45
N GLY A 108 15.67 8.47 -0.95
CA GLY A 108 16.52 9.65 -0.89
C GLY A 108 17.20 9.91 0.46
N HIS A 109 17.21 8.93 1.37
CA HIS A 109 17.83 9.05 2.72
C HIS A 109 19.11 8.22 2.86
N GLY A 110 19.58 7.57 1.80
CA GLY A 110 20.70 6.65 1.85
C GLY A 110 22.08 7.33 1.88
N ILE A 111 23.10 6.51 2.14
CA ILE A 111 24.52 6.93 2.16
C ILE A 111 25.18 6.91 0.77
N GLY A 112 24.41 6.80 -0.30
CA GLY A 112 24.86 6.76 -1.68
C GLY A 112 23.69 6.79 -2.66
N THR A 113 23.99 6.57 -3.95
CA THR A 113 22.99 6.61 -5.04
C THR A 113 22.79 5.26 -5.73
N ASP A 114 23.64 4.27 -5.46
CA ASP A 114 23.59 2.94 -6.08
C ASP A 114 22.77 1.98 -5.22
N GLY A 115 21.44 2.07 -5.35
CA GLY A 115 20.51 1.18 -4.64
C GLY A 115 20.62 -0.28 -5.08
N ASP A 116 20.96 -0.54 -6.35
CA ASP A 116 21.07 -1.92 -6.88
C ASP A 116 22.21 -2.69 -6.21
N LYS A 117 23.34 -2.04 -5.92
CA LYS A 117 24.45 -2.65 -5.18
C LYS A 117 23.99 -3.24 -3.84
N TYR A 118 23.22 -2.47 -3.08
CA TYR A 118 22.71 -2.92 -1.78
C TYR A 118 21.59 -3.94 -1.92
N ALA A 119 20.70 -3.79 -2.90
CA ALA A 119 19.68 -4.77 -3.18
C ALA A 119 20.28 -6.13 -3.53
N GLU A 120 21.30 -6.17 -4.40
CA GLU A 120 21.98 -7.42 -4.77
C GLU A 120 22.75 -8.03 -3.58
N ALA A 121 23.38 -7.22 -2.73
CA ALA A 121 24.02 -7.69 -1.52
C ALA A 121 23.01 -8.32 -0.55
N ALA A 122 21.90 -7.65 -0.30
CA ALA A 122 20.83 -8.19 0.54
C ALA A 122 20.23 -9.49 -0.05
N LEU A 123 20.00 -9.55 -1.36
CA LEU A 123 19.46 -10.74 -2.02
C LEU A 123 20.39 -11.97 -1.94
N ARG A 124 21.69 -11.77 -1.89
CA ARG A 124 22.64 -12.89 -1.64
C ARG A 124 22.56 -13.45 -0.22
N MET A 125 22.07 -12.65 0.71
CA MET A 125 21.93 -12.99 2.14
C MET A 125 20.46 -13.16 2.55
N LEU A 126 19.54 -13.24 1.57
CA LEU A 126 18.10 -13.29 1.83
C LEU A 126 17.79 -14.50 2.72
N PRO A 127 17.24 -14.28 3.93
CA PRO A 127 16.90 -15.38 4.83
C PRO A 127 15.70 -16.18 4.30
N ASP A 128 15.60 -17.44 4.73
CA ASP A 128 14.44 -18.28 4.41
C ASP A 128 13.17 -17.67 5.01
N ASP A 129 13.27 -17.16 6.24
CA ASP A 129 12.21 -16.40 6.92
C ASP A 129 12.44 -14.89 6.72
N VAL A 130 11.94 -14.38 5.61
CA VAL A 130 12.03 -12.96 5.27
C VAL A 130 11.18 -12.17 6.26
N PRO A 131 11.72 -11.12 6.88
CA PRO A 131 10.93 -10.25 7.74
C PRO A 131 9.74 -9.65 6.98
N ASP A 132 8.53 -9.75 7.57
CA ASP A 132 7.23 -9.52 6.90
C ASP A 132 7.15 -8.26 6.04
N ALA A 133 7.66 -7.14 6.56
CA ALA A 133 7.61 -5.88 5.84
C ALA A 133 8.56 -5.83 4.63
N ASP A 134 9.58 -6.68 4.58
CA ASP A 134 10.58 -6.68 3.52
C ASP A 134 10.03 -7.30 2.24
N TYR A 135 9.06 -8.22 2.36
CA TYR A 135 8.37 -8.78 1.19
C TYR A 135 7.80 -7.70 0.28
N ASN A 136 7.21 -6.64 0.85
CA ASN A 136 6.64 -5.53 0.11
C ASN A 136 7.67 -4.87 -0.82
N ASP A 137 8.83 -4.55 -0.25
CA ASP A 137 9.90 -3.88 -0.99
C ASP A 137 10.50 -4.79 -2.07
N TRP A 138 10.64 -6.11 -1.80
CA TRP A 138 11.13 -7.06 -2.78
C TRP A 138 10.16 -7.30 -3.94
N VAL A 139 8.86 -7.40 -3.68
CA VAL A 139 7.85 -7.51 -4.74
C VAL A 139 7.91 -6.28 -5.64
N CYS A 140 7.96 -5.08 -5.07
CA CYS A 140 8.09 -3.84 -5.82
C CYS A 140 9.41 -3.77 -6.61
N TYR A 141 10.54 -4.14 -5.99
CA TYR A 141 11.84 -4.13 -6.64
C TYR A 141 11.86 -5.01 -7.89
N PHE A 142 11.43 -6.26 -7.77
CA PHE A 142 11.38 -7.18 -8.91
C PHE A 142 10.41 -6.73 -9.98
N ALA A 143 9.26 -6.17 -9.61
CA ALA A 143 8.32 -5.60 -10.56
C ALA A 143 8.95 -4.43 -11.34
N MET A 144 9.56 -3.47 -10.65
CA MET A 144 10.24 -2.33 -11.29
C MET A 144 11.37 -2.76 -12.22
N LYS A 145 12.11 -3.82 -11.85
CA LYS A 145 13.18 -4.38 -12.70
C LYS A 145 12.65 -5.29 -13.83
N GLY A 146 11.33 -5.40 -14.01
CA GLY A 146 10.74 -6.28 -15.03
C GLY A 146 11.04 -7.77 -14.83
N GLN A 147 11.44 -8.18 -13.62
CA GLN A 147 11.79 -9.56 -13.25
C GLN A 147 10.53 -10.32 -12.81
N GLU A 148 9.62 -10.55 -13.75
CA GLU A 148 8.28 -11.08 -13.48
C GLU A 148 8.28 -12.37 -12.66
N GLU A 149 9.12 -13.34 -12.99
CA GLU A 149 9.13 -14.63 -12.29
C GLU A 149 9.62 -14.49 -10.84
N ARG A 150 10.61 -13.66 -10.57
CA ARG A 150 11.07 -13.37 -9.20
C ARG A 150 10.02 -12.59 -8.41
N MET A 151 9.34 -11.65 -9.04
CA MET A 151 8.22 -10.93 -8.44
C MET A 151 7.10 -11.90 -8.05
N LYS A 152 6.69 -12.81 -8.93
CA LYS A 152 5.67 -13.83 -8.66
C LYS A 152 6.06 -14.75 -7.51
N GLN A 153 7.29 -15.25 -7.49
CA GLN A 153 7.80 -16.09 -6.40
C GLN A 153 7.76 -15.35 -5.06
N MET A 154 8.19 -14.09 -5.04
CA MET A 154 8.18 -13.28 -3.82
C MET A 154 6.75 -12.95 -3.36
N ALA A 155 5.85 -12.62 -4.28
CA ALA A 155 4.44 -12.40 -3.98
C ALA A 155 3.77 -13.65 -3.40
N LYS A 156 4.09 -14.83 -3.94
CA LYS A 156 3.61 -16.11 -3.41
C LYS A 156 4.12 -16.35 -1.99
N ARG A 157 5.42 -16.18 -1.74
CA ARG A 157 6.01 -16.31 -0.39
C ARG A 157 5.36 -15.32 0.59
N TYR A 158 5.13 -14.08 0.17
CA TYR A 158 4.47 -13.08 0.99
C TYR A 158 3.03 -13.48 1.36
N PHE A 159 2.28 -14.03 0.41
CA PHE A 159 0.95 -14.57 0.69
C PHE A 159 1.00 -15.75 1.68
N GLU A 160 1.92 -16.69 1.48
CA GLU A 160 2.09 -17.88 2.31
C GLU A 160 2.58 -17.57 3.73
N SER A 161 3.26 -16.42 3.95
CA SER A 161 3.66 -15.96 5.28
C SER A 161 2.47 -15.62 6.21
N GLY A 162 1.29 -15.36 5.63
CA GLY A 162 0.08 -15.01 6.38
C GLY A 162 0.14 -13.67 7.11
N THR A 163 1.14 -12.85 6.83
CA THR A 163 1.38 -11.57 7.53
C THR A 163 0.69 -10.39 6.86
N TYR A 164 0.15 -10.56 5.65
CA TYR A 164 -0.58 -9.50 4.97
C TYR A 164 -2.02 -9.36 5.51
N SER A 165 -2.52 -8.14 5.60
CA SER A 165 -3.86 -7.86 6.11
C SER A 165 -4.95 -8.58 5.31
N GLU A 166 -5.73 -9.45 5.97
CA GLU A 166 -6.84 -10.19 5.36
C GLU A 166 -7.90 -9.25 4.78
N ASN A 167 -8.17 -8.11 5.42
CA ASN A 167 -9.14 -7.14 4.95
C ASN A 167 -8.72 -6.48 3.64
N VAL A 168 -7.44 -6.17 3.51
CA VAL A 168 -6.87 -5.61 2.26
C VAL A 168 -6.94 -6.65 1.15
N LEU A 169 -6.67 -7.92 1.45
CA LEU A 169 -6.80 -9.01 0.48
C LEU A 169 -8.26 -9.18 0.03
N ARG A 170 -9.23 -9.15 0.96
CA ARG A 170 -10.67 -9.27 0.61
C ARG A 170 -11.16 -8.09 -0.20
N TYR A 171 -10.78 -6.86 0.17
CA TYR A 171 -11.08 -5.68 -0.62
C TYR A 171 -10.52 -5.81 -2.05
N SER A 172 -9.25 -6.19 -2.16
CA SER A 172 -8.55 -6.36 -3.43
C SER A 172 -9.10 -7.51 -4.28
N TYR A 173 -9.55 -8.59 -3.64
CA TYR A 173 -10.29 -9.66 -4.32
C TYR A 173 -11.57 -9.12 -4.98
N ASN A 174 -12.35 -8.31 -4.25
CA ASN A 174 -13.57 -7.73 -4.79
C ASN A 174 -13.29 -6.75 -5.95
N GLU A 175 -12.22 -5.94 -5.88
CA GLU A 175 -11.81 -5.13 -7.03
C GLU A 175 -11.54 -6.02 -8.25
N LEU A 176 -10.72 -7.07 -8.11
CA LEU A 176 -10.40 -7.98 -9.22
C LEU A 176 -11.64 -8.76 -9.73
N ALA A 177 -12.52 -9.19 -8.83
CA ALA A 177 -13.76 -9.88 -9.18
C ALA A 177 -14.73 -8.99 -9.96
N GLY A 178 -14.73 -7.68 -9.71
CA GLY A 178 -15.50 -6.69 -10.46
C GLY A 178 -15.07 -6.49 -11.90
N MET A 179 -13.81 -6.80 -12.25
CA MET A 179 -13.27 -6.61 -13.59
C MET A 179 -13.73 -7.69 -14.57
N GLU A 180 -13.84 -7.32 -15.83
CA GLU A 180 -13.98 -8.27 -16.95
C GLU A 180 -12.67 -9.05 -17.20
N SER A 181 -12.79 -10.17 -17.90
CA SER A 181 -11.61 -10.96 -18.32
C SER A 181 -10.68 -10.15 -19.21
N GLY A 182 -9.38 -10.25 -18.96
CA GLY A 182 -8.33 -9.51 -19.68
C GLY A 182 -8.33 -8.02 -19.34
N GLY A 183 -8.92 -7.62 -18.23
CA GLY A 183 -8.94 -6.23 -17.78
C GLY A 183 -7.55 -5.74 -17.32
N ILE A 184 -7.33 -4.44 -17.51
CA ILE A 184 -6.11 -3.73 -17.08
C ILE A 184 -6.47 -2.90 -15.84
N TYR A 185 -5.90 -3.24 -14.70
CA TYR A 185 -6.05 -2.49 -13.43
C TYR A 185 -4.93 -1.47 -13.30
N ILE A 186 -5.27 -0.22 -13.06
CA ILE A 186 -4.31 0.88 -12.86
C ILE A 186 -4.50 1.46 -11.46
N ALA A 187 -3.41 1.60 -10.72
CA ALA A 187 -3.42 2.24 -9.39
C ALA A 187 -2.09 2.93 -9.09
N ASN A 188 -2.12 3.80 -8.07
CA ASN A 188 -0.95 4.47 -7.53
C ASN A 188 -0.50 3.77 -6.23
N GLY A 189 0.72 3.26 -6.24
CA GLY A 189 1.38 2.77 -5.04
C GLY A 189 1.20 1.29 -4.72
N ASP A 190 2.08 0.84 -3.88
CA ASP A 190 2.29 -0.54 -3.46
C ASP A 190 1.08 -1.11 -2.69
N ALA A 191 0.49 -0.33 -1.80
CA ALA A 191 -0.69 -0.74 -1.03
C ALA A 191 -1.88 -1.15 -1.91
N ALA A 192 -2.00 -0.58 -3.12
CA ALA A 192 -3.07 -0.92 -4.05
C ALA A 192 -2.71 -2.09 -4.97
N ILE A 193 -1.44 -2.26 -5.35
CA ILE A 193 -1.03 -3.26 -6.36
C ILE A 193 -0.60 -4.59 -5.77
N ILE A 194 0.17 -4.57 -4.66
CA ILE A 194 0.73 -5.78 -4.06
C ILE A 194 -0.34 -6.81 -3.70
N PRO A 195 -1.44 -6.45 -3.01
CA PRO A 195 -2.44 -7.45 -2.65
C PRO A 195 -3.08 -8.13 -3.87
N LYS A 196 -3.12 -7.47 -5.05
CA LYS A 196 -3.58 -8.10 -6.30
C LYS A 196 -2.59 -9.16 -6.77
N TRP A 197 -1.29 -8.87 -6.73
CA TRP A 197 -0.27 -9.87 -7.05
C TRP A 197 -0.26 -11.03 -6.05
N LEU A 198 -0.49 -10.76 -4.76
CA LEU A 198 -0.64 -11.84 -3.76
C LEU A 198 -1.83 -12.75 -4.07
N ILE A 199 -2.96 -12.19 -4.51
CA ILE A 199 -4.13 -12.96 -4.93
C ILE A 199 -3.82 -13.78 -6.19
N GLN A 200 -3.15 -13.16 -7.17
CA GLN A 200 -2.80 -13.84 -8.42
C GLN A 200 -1.83 -15.01 -8.18
N GLU A 201 -0.80 -14.80 -7.39
CA GLU A 201 0.28 -15.79 -7.26
C GLU A 201 0.10 -16.72 -6.05
N GLY A 202 -0.48 -16.24 -4.96
CA GLY A 202 -0.77 -17.06 -3.77
C GLY A 202 -2.05 -17.88 -3.90
N MET A 203 -3.13 -17.27 -4.37
CA MET A 203 -4.43 -17.94 -4.52
C MET A 203 -4.66 -18.52 -5.93
N GLY A 204 -3.87 -18.15 -6.92
CA GLY A 204 -4.05 -18.58 -8.31
C GLY A 204 -5.25 -17.96 -9.02
N LEU A 205 -5.84 -16.86 -8.49
CA LEU A 205 -7.05 -16.23 -9.00
C LEU A 205 -6.74 -15.01 -9.88
N SER A 206 -7.64 -14.69 -10.80
CA SER A 206 -7.59 -13.47 -11.63
C SER A 206 -6.29 -13.26 -12.43
N LYS A 207 -5.58 -14.33 -12.80
CA LYS A 207 -4.31 -14.28 -13.55
C LYS A 207 -4.46 -13.72 -14.97
N ASP A 208 -5.66 -13.66 -15.48
CA ASP A 208 -6.03 -13.07 -16.77
C ASP A 208 -6.01 -11.54 -16.76
N LYS A 209 -5.87 -10.90 -15.60
CA LYS A 209 -5.85 -9.45 -15.45
C LYS A 209 -4.42 -8.92 -15.32
N THR A 210 -4.16 -7.76 -15.90
CA THR A 210 -2.85 -7.11 -15.79
C THR A 210 -2.92 -5.99 -14.76
N ILE A 211 -2.00 -6.00 -13.81
CA ILE A 211 -1.88 -4.98 -12.76
C ILE A 211 -0.79 -3.99 -13.16
N VAL A 212 -1.15 -2.72 -13.23
CA VAL A 212 -0.26 -1.62 -13.61
C VAL A 212 -0.12 -0.64 -12.44
N CYS A 213 1.11 -0.41 -12.03
CA CYS A 213 1.46 0.64 -11.09
C CYS A 213 1.84 1.90 -11.86
N ALA A 214 1.03 2.96 -11.79
CA ALA A 214 1.29 4.19 -12.53
C ALA A 214 2.66 4.81 -12.20
N PRO A 215 3.08 4.96 -10.92
CA PRO A 215 4.42 5.46 -10.60
C PRO A 215 5.57 4.61 -11.13
N PHE A 216 5.38 3.30 -11.35
CA PHE A 216 6.45 2.45 -11.90
C PHE A 216 6.68 2.69 -13.39
N LEU A 217 5.77 3.37 -14.08
CA LEU A 217 5.96 3.80 -15.45
C LEU A 217 7.16 4.77 -15.63
N ALA A 218 7.63 5.41 -14.54
CA ALA A 218 8.88 6.17 -14.54
C ALA A 218 10.11 5.29 -14.79
N VAL A 219 10.05 3.99 -14.48
CA VAL A 219 11.18 3.06 -14.54
C VAL A 219 11.24 2.40 -15.91
N LYS A 220 12.36 2.51 -16.60
CA LYS A 220 12.53 2.00 -17.98
C LYS A 220 12.30 0.50 -18.07
N GLU A 221 12.90 -0.29 -17.19
CA GLU A 221 12.79 -1.75 -17.20
C GLU A 221 11.34 -2.23 -16.98
N TYR A 222 10.56 -1.49 -16.18
CA TYR A 222 9.14 -1.75 -16.00
C TYR A 222 8.33 -1.46 -17.27
N ARG A 223 8.60 -0.34 -17.95
CA ARG A 223 7.98 -0.01 -19.25
C ARG A 223 8.28 -1.06 -20.30
N GLU A 224 9.55 -1.47 -20.43
CA GLU A 224 9.95 -2.52 -21.38
C GLU A 224 9.25 -3.85 -21.10
N TRP A 225 9.13 -4.23 -19.83
CA TRP A 225 8.35 -5.41 -19.44
C TRP A 225 6.88 -5.26 -19.79
N LEU A 226 6.26 -4.11 -19.48
CA LEU A 226 4.86 -3.84 -19.76
C LEU A 226 4.57 -3.80 -21.26
N ASN A 227 5.48 -3.22 -22.05
CA ASN A 227 5.40 -3.21 -23.52
C ASN A 227 5.32 -4.63 -24.09
N ARG A 228 6.20 -5.52 -23.61
CA ARG A 228 6.17 -6.94 -24.03
C ARG A 228 4.88 -7.63 -23.57
N LYS A 229 4.48 -7.41 -22.31
CA LYS A 229 3.30 -8.07 -21.72
C LYS A 229 2.00 -7.67 -22.40
N LEU A 230 1.84 -6.40 -22.73
CA LEU A 230 0.62 -5.84 -23.32
C LEU A 230 0.67 -5.76 -24.85
N ASN A 231 1.81 -6.05 -25.46
CA ASN A 231 2.07 -5.85 -26.89
C ASN A 231 1.71 -4.43 -27.36
N ILE A 232 2.33 -3.44 -26.70
CA ILE A 232 2.21 -2.01 -26.97
C ILE A 232 3.59 -1.38 -27.01
N VAL A 233 3.67 -0.10 -27.39
CA VAL A 233 4.88 0.73 -27.30
C VAL A 233 4.49 1.98 -26.52
N LEU A 234 4.94 2.05 -25.28
CA LEU A 234 4.79 3.26 -24.45
C LEU A 234 5.78 4.32 -24.94
N PRO A 235 5.41 5.61 -24.90
CA PRO A 235 6.32 6.70 -25.26
C PRO A 235 7.56 6.72 -24.36
N GLU A 236 8.69 7.17 -24.91
CA GLU A 236 9.91 7.43 -24.15
C GLU A 236 10.04 8.94 -23.88
N TRP A 237 10.66 9.28 -22.75
CA TRP A 237 10.78 10.68 -22.32
C TRP A 237 11.54 11.54 -23.33
N GLU A 238 12.67 11.03 -23.81
CA GLU A 238 13.59 11.73 -24.70
C GLU A 238 12.99 12.00 -26.10
N GLU A 239 12.08 11.15 -26.53
CA GLU A 239 11.44 11.22 -27.85
C GLU A 239 10.19 12.09 -27.87
N GLY A 240 9.51 12.21 -26.71
CA GLY A 240 8.16 12.79 -26.63
C GLY A 240 8.13 14.30 -26.39
N GLY A 241 9.24 14.94 -26.02
CA GLY A 241 9.30 16.38 -25.74
C GLY A 241 8.35 16.84 -24.64
N PHE A 242 8.19 16.04 -23.58
CA PHE A 242 7.24 16.31 -22.50
C PHE A 242 7.73 17.44 -21.58
N ASP A 243 6.83 18.34 -21.21
CA ASP A 243 7.12 19.50 -20.36
C ASP A 243 7.16 19.12 -18.86
N SER A 244 6.55 18.00 -18.48
CA SER A 244 6.49 17.54 -17.09
C SER A 244 6.32 16.03 -17.01
N TYR A 245 6.64 15.46 -15.82
CA TYR A 245 6.41 14.04 -15.57
C TYR A 245 4.91 13.67 -15.66
N GLU A 246 4.02 14.55 -15.21
CA GLU A 246 2.57 14.34 -15.31
C GLU A 246 2.10 14.24 -16.77
N ALA A 247 2.66 15.07 -17.67
CA ALA A 247 2.36 14.98 -19.10
C ALA A 247 2.86 13.65 -19.71
N TYR A 248 4.01 13.20 -19.27
CA TYR A 248 4.59 11.92 -19.70
C TYR A 248 3.78 10.72 -19.17
N GLU A 249 3.46 10.69 -17.86
CA GLU A 249 2.59 9.65 -17.27
C GLU A 249 1.24 9.59 -18.00
N ARG A 250 0.64 10.76 -18.27
CA ARG A 250 -0.61 10.86 -19.03
C ARG A 250 -0.51 10.23 -20.42
N ALA A 251 0.57 10.50 -21.14
CA ALA A 251 0.78 9.94 -22.49
C ALA A 251 0.92 8.41 -22.45
N MET A 252 1.61 7.87 -21.46
CA MET A 252 1.73 6.42 -21.26
C MET A 252 0.38 5.78 -20.93
N LEU A 253 -0.39 6.38 -20.03
CA LEU A 253 -1.73 5.89 -19.66
C LEU A 253 -2.70 6.03 -20.83
N GLN A 254 -2.61 7.11 -21.62
CA GLN A 254 -3.41 7.28 -22.85
C GLN A 254 -3.13 6.15 -23.85
N THR A 255 -1.85 5.77 -24.06
CA THR A 255 -1.48 4.65 -24.93
C THR A 255 -2.14 3.34 -24.49
N ILE A 256 -2.21 3.09 -23.19
CA ILE A 256 -2.91 1.92 -22.62
C ILE A 256 -4.42 2.02 -22.90
N ILE A 257 -5.02 3.18 -22.66
CA ILE A 257 -6.45 3.43 -22.90
C ILE A 257 -6.80 3.29 -24.37
N ASP A 258 -6.01 3.86 -25.28
CA ASP A 258 -6.24 3.76 -26.72
C ASP A 258 -6.21 2.32 -27.22
N ARG A 259 -5.35 1.48 -26.61
CA ARG A 259 -5.21 0.08 -27.00
C ARG A 259 -6.31 -0.81 -26.41
N PHE A 260 -6.71 -0.59 -25.15
CA PHE A 260 -7.57 -1.51 -24.40
C PHE A 260 -8.99 -0.98 -24.16
N GLY A 261 -9.21 0.32 -24.31
CA GLY A 261 -10.52 0.95 -24.20
C GLY A 261 -11.25 0.60 -22.91
N SER A 262 -12.45 0.06 -23.03
CA SER A 262 -13.31 -0.30 -21.90
C SER A 262 -12.80 -1.46 -21.02
N LYS A 263 -11.63 -2.03 -21.34
CA LYS A 263 -10.96 -2.98 -20.43
C LYS A 263 -10.06 -2.31 -19.41
N VAL A 264 -9.93 -0.99 -19.43
CA VAL A 264 -9.12 -0.23 -18.47
C VAL A 264 -9.95 0.15 -17.25
N TYR A 265 -9.41 -0.15 -16.07
CA TYR A 265 -10.01 0.12 -14.77
C TYR A 265 -9.01 0.86 -13.90
N PHE A 266 -9.46 1.92 -13.25
CA PHE A 266 -8.72 2.60 -12.20
C PHE A 266 -9.24 2.18 -10.83
N SER A 267 -8.33 1.97 -9.87
CA SER A 267 -8.75 1.86 -8.48
C SER A 267 -9.44 3.15 -8.04
N ALA A 268 -10.50 3.03 -7.25
CA ALA A 268 -11.14 4.19 -6.65
C ALA A 268 -10.22 4.95 -5.67
N THR A 269 -9.10 4.33 -5.26
CA THR A 269 -8.06 4.95 -4.41
C THR A 269 -6.93 5.59 -5.23
N THR A 270 -7.01 5.58 -6.56
CA THR A 270 -6.04 6.26 -7.44
C THR A 270 -6.11 7.77 -7.25
N TYR A 271 -4.97 8.45 -7.31
CA TYR A 271 -4.92 9.90 -7.16
C TYR A 271 -5.78 10.60 -8.22
N SER A 272 -6.58 11.58 -7.79
CA SER A 272 -7.48 12.32 -8.67
C SER A 272 -6.75 12.97 -9.86
N LYS A 273 -5.55 13.53 -9.66
CA LYS A 273 -4.73 14.10 -10.73
C LYS A 273 -4.39 13.09 -11.85
N THR A 274 -4.09 11.83 -11.48
CA THR A 274 -3.83 10.78 -12.46
C THR A 274 -5.06 10.50 -13.32
N MET A 275 -6.26 10.56 -12.75
CA MET A 275 -7.53 10.25 -13.44
C MET A 275 -8.18 11.44 -14.12
N GLU A 276 -7.85 12.68 -13.73
CA GLU A 276 -8.46 13.93 -14.20
C GLU A 276 -8.67 14.01 -15.71
N PRO A 277 -7.71 13.62 -16.58
CA PRO A 277 -7.86 13.71 -18.02
C PRO A 277 -9.04 12.91 -18.57
N TRP A 278 -9.47 11.86 -17.87
CA TRP A 278 -10.51 10.95 -18.30
C TRP A 278 -11.75 10.97 -17.41
N GLU A 279 -11.87 11.88 -16.46
CA GLU A 279 -12.94 11.93 -15.44
C GLU A 279 -14.35 11.75 -16.08
N LYS A 280 -14.63 12.43 -17.18
CA LYS A 280 -15.91 12.33 -17.90
C LYS A 280 -16.18 10.96 -18.56
N ASN A 281 -15.14 10.14 -18.67
CA ASN A 281 -15.19 8.82 -19.27
C ASN A 281 -15.00 7.69 -18.23
N LEU A 282 -14.95 8.04 -16.94
CA LEU A 282 -14.83 7.07 -15.86
C LEU A 282 -16.19 6.81 -15.23
N TYR A 283 -16.58 5.54 -15.23
CA TYR A 283 -17.85 5.07 -14.71
C TYR A 283 -17.63 4.16 -13.50
N ASN A 284 -18.26 4.49 -12.38
CA ASN A 284 -18.18 3.66 -11.18
C ASN A 284 -18.93 2.34 -11.37
N GLU A 285 -18.21 1.21 -11.39
CA GLU A 285 -18.75 -0.15 -11.43
C GLU A 285 -18.74 -0.86 -10.06
N GLY A 286 -18.63 -0.12 -8.98
CA GLY A 286 -18.51 -0.63 -7.61
C GLY A 286 -17.22 -0.13 -6.98
N LEU A 287 -16.20 -0.98 -6.80
CA LEU A 287 -14.92 -0.59 -6.20
C LEU A 287 -13.91 -0.01 -7.22
N LEU A 288 -14.29 0.04 -8.49
CA LEU A 288 -13.44 0.47 -9.60
C LEU A 288 -14.13 1.52 -10.46
N LEU A 289 -13.32 2.36 -11.08
CA LEU A 289 -13.72 3.31 -12.11
C LEU A 289 -13.30 2.76 -13.48
N LYS A 290 -14.27 2.31 -14.27
CA LYS A 290 -14.02 1.78 -15.60
C LYS A 290 -14.00 2.89 -16.64
N TYR A 291 -13.00 2.89 -17.50
CA TYR A 291 -12.99 3.77 -18.68
C TYR A 291 -14.01 3.30 -19.73
N SER A 292 -14.80 4.25 -20.23
CA SER A 292 -15.65 4.03 -21.41
C SER A 292 -15.76 5.30 -22.24
N ALA A 293 -15.52 5.17 -23.54
CA ALA A 293 -15.69 6.28 -24.50
C ALA A 293 -17.18 6.65 -24.72
N LYS A 294 -18.11 5.79 -24.30
CA LYS A 294 -19.55 6.00 -24.44
C LYS A 294 -20.26 5.73 -23.13
N PRO A 295 -21.31 6.50 -22.81
CA PRO A 295 -22.17 6.20 -21.66
C PRO A 295 -22.80 4.80 -21.79
N TYR A 296 -23.01 4.16 -20.63
CA TYR A 296 -23.67 2.88 -20.49
C TYR A 296 -24.33 2.75 -19.11
N ASP A 297 -25.16 1.74 -18.90
CA ASP A 297 -25.80 1.45 -17.60
C ASP A 297 -24.77 0.81 -16.64
N ASN A 298 -23.98 1.64 -15.98
CA ASN A 298 -23.01 1.21 -14.96
C ASN A 298 -23.71 0.79 -13.64
N LEU A 299 -24.94 1.24 -13.38
CA LEU A 299 -25.70 0.81 -12.20
C LEU A 299 -26.05 -0.68 -12.29
N ALA A 300 -26.45 -1.16 -13.47
CA ALA A 300 -26.69 -2.59 -13.69
C ALA A 300 -25.44 -3.44 -13.48
N VAL A 301 -24.27 -2.95 -13.92
CA VAL A 301 -22.98 -3.64 -13.69
C VAL A 301 -22.62 -3.64 -12.22
N LYS A 302 -22.76 -2.52 -11.53
CA LYS A 302 -22.52 -2.38 -10.10
C LYS A 302 -23.40 -3.32 -9.29
N ARG A 303 -24.68 -3.40 -9.64
CA ARG A 303 -25.63 -4.36 -9.05
C ARG A 303 -25.13 -5.79 -9.18
N ARG A 304 -24.81 -6.22 -10.42
CA ARG A 304 -24.29 -7.57 -10.68
C ARG A 304 -23.02 -7.85 -9.86
N ASN A 305 -22.12 -6.88 -9.73
CA ASN A 305 -20.92 -7.06 -8.93
C ASN A 305 -21.25 -7.32 -7.45
N VAL A 306 -22.18 -6.56 -6.88
CA VAL A 306 -22.62 -6.74 -5.48
C VAL A 306 -23.41 -8.04 -5.29
N GLU A 307 -24.24 -8.41 -6.27
CA GLU A 307 -25.15 -9.56 -6.18
C GLU A 307 -24.46 -10.90 -6.43
N GLU A 308 -23.41 -10.93 -7.27
CA GLU A 308 -22.87 -12.18 -7.81
C GLU A 308 -21.36 -12.36 -7.60
N ARG A 309 -20.59 -11.26 -7.43
CA ARG A 309 -19.12 -11.31 -7.51
C ARG A 309 -18.42 -10.95 -6.22
N TYR A 310 -18.94 -9.94 -5.49
CA TYR A 310 -18.29 -9.44 -4.30
C TYR A 310 -18.58 -10.32 -3.09
N GLN A 311 -17.58 -10.56 -2.30
CA GLN A 311 -17.68 -11.17 -0.98
C GLN A 311 -17.77 -10.05 0.04
N LEU A 312 -18.99 -9.71 0.48
CA LEU A 312 -19.22 -8.55 1.35
C LEU A 312 -19.47 -8.90 2.82
N GLU A 313 -19.77 -10.16 3.12
CA GLU A 313 -20.12 -10.62 4.47
C GLU A 313 -18.99 -10.38 5.49
N TYR A 314 -17.75 -10.32 5.03
CA TYR A 314 -16.63 -10.02 5.90
C TYR A 314 -16.72 -8.65 6.58
N LEU A 315 -17.48 -7.70 6.00
CA LEU A 315 -17.69 -6.36 6.60
C LEU A 315 -18.47 -6.43 7.93
N LEU A 316 -19.18 -7.52 8.17
CA LEU A 316 -19.93 -7.76 9.42
C LEU A 316 -19.04 -8.27 10.56
N VAL A 317 -17.79 -8.61 10.29
CA VAL A 317 -16.88 -9.21 11.25
C VAL A 317 -15.86 -8.16 11.72
N SER A 318 -15.63 -8.06 13.02
CA SER A 318 -14.56 -7.25 13.58
C SER A 318 -13.21 -7.91 13.29
N PHE A 319 -12.29 -7.13 12.75
CA PHE A 319 -10.96 -7.60 12.39
C PHE A 319 -9.94 -7.29 13.49
N ARG A 320 -8.74 -7.82 13.31
CA ARG A 320 -7.64 -7.52 14.22
C ARG A 320 -7.45 -6.01 14.32
N PRO A 321 -7.48 -5.45 15.54
CA PRO A 321 -7.39 -4.00 15.74
C PRO A 321 -6.11 -3.38 15.14
N GLU A 322 -5.04 -4.16 15.10
CA GLU A 322 -3.75 -3.76 14.54
C GLU A 322 -3.76 -3.56 13.01
N TRP A 323 -4.70 -4.13 12.28
CA TRP A 323 -4.78 -4.03 10.82
C TRP A 323 -5.57 -2.80 10.34
N THR A 324 -5.10 -1.62 10.75
CA THR A 324 -5.83 -0.35 10.55
C THR A 324 -6.01 0.03 9.07
N ALA A 325 -5.04 -0.28 8.21
CA ALA A 325 -5.15 0.04 6.78
C ALA A 325 -6.32 -0.69 6.09
N GLY A 326 -6.48 -1.99 6.38
CA GLY A 326 -7.60 -2.77 5.85
C GLY A 326 -8.95 -2.33 6.39
N GLN A 327 -9.00 -1.89 7.64
CA GLN A 327 -10.20 -1.32 8.24
C GLN A 327 -10.63 -0.03 7.53
N ARG A 328 -9.69 0.88 7.21
CA ARG A 328 -9.99 2.12 6.46
C ARG A 328 -10.57 1.85 5.08
N LEU A 329 -10.07 0.84 4.36
CA LEU A 329 -10.61 0.46 3.05
C LEU A 329 -12.08 0.04 3.12
N SER A 330 -12.55 -0.50 4.24
CA SER A 330 -13.94 -0.90 4.42
C SER A 330 -14.93 0.29 4.31
N ALA A 331 -14.49 1.51 4.65
CA ALA A 331 -15.31 2.70 4.48
C ALA A 331 -15.62 3.02 3.00
N ASN A 332 -14.72 2.64 2.08
CA ASN A 332 -14.92 2.91 0.65
C ASN A 332 -16.17 2.22 0.09
N TYR A 333 -16.57 1.08 0.65
CA TYR A 333 -17.82 0.43 0.23
C TYR A 333 -19.02 1.34 0.44
N ALA A 334 -19.10 2.05 1.56
CA ALA A 334 -20.20 2.96 1.84
C ALA A 334 -20.28 4.10 0.81
N VAL A 335 -19.11 4.68 0.43
CA VAL A 335 -19.04 5.76 -0.56
C VAL A 335 -19.36 5.25 -1.98
N LEU A 336 -18.81 4.09 -2.35
CA LEU A 336 -18.84 3.60 -3.73
C LEU A 336 -20.14 2.85 -4.08
N LEU A 337 -20.86 2.31 -3.07
CA LEU A 337 -22.07 1.51 -3.28
C LEU A 337 -23.35 2.20 -2.79
N ALA A 338 -23.26 3.41 -2.24
CA ALA A 338 -24.41 4.14 -1.69
C ALA A 338 -25.54 4.33 -2.71
N ASP A 339 -25.21 4.56 -3.98
CA ASP A 339 -26.16 4.77 -5.07
C ASP A 339 -27.00 3.52 -5.43
N LEU A 340 -26.63 2.35 -4.92
CA LEU A 340 -27.46 1.14 -5.01
C LEU A 340 -28.65 1.14 -4.01
N LEU A 341 -28.54 1.89 -2.92
CA LEU A 341 -29.57 1.92 -1.88
C LEU A 341 -30.92 2.44 -2.41
N PRO A 342 -31.00 3.59 -3.12
CA PRO A 342 -32.25 4.04 -3.71
C PRO A 342 -32.87 3.04 -4.68
N TYR A 343 -32.05 2.36 -5.47
CA TYR A 343 -32.53 1.32 -6.38
C TYR A 343 -33.16 0.17 -5.61
N TYR A 344 -32.47 -0.40 -4.61
CA TYR A 344 -32.98 -1.52 -3.83
C TYR A 344 -34.19 -1.12 -2.95
N ALA A 345 -34.25 0.11 -2.45
CA ALA A 345 -35.42 0.59 -1.70
C ALA A 345 -36.69 0.48 -2.51
N GLN A 346 -36.62 0.66 -3.83
CA GLN A 346 -37.77 0.60 -4.75
C GLN A 346 -38.07 -0.81 -5.27
N HIS A 347 -37.03 -1.67 -5.42
CA HIS A 347 -37.13 -2.93 -6.15
C HIS A 347 -36.95 -4.18 -5.29
N ASP A 348 -36.15 -4.09 -4.18
CA ASP A 348 -35.87 -5.22 -3.29
C ASP A 348 -35.55 -4.74 -1.87
N ARG A 349 -36.56 -4.60 -1.05
CA ARG A 349 -36.43 -4.11 0.32
C ARG A 349 -35.50 -4.97 1.18
N LYS A 350 -35.49 -6.30 0.99
CA LYS A 350 -34.61 -7.20 1.75
C LYS A 350 -33.16 -6.95 1.42
N ARG A 351 -32.84 -6.73 0.16
CA ARG A 351 -31.49 -6.45 -0.31
C ARG A 351 -31.05 -5.04 0.10
N HIS A 352 -31.96 -4.07 0.08
CA HIS A 352 -31.70 -2.75 0.66
C HIS A 352 -31.25 -2.85 2.12
N ASP A 353 -32.01 -3.53 2.96
CA ASP A 353 -31.75 -3.64 4.39
C ASP A 353 -30.46 -4.44 4.66
N TRP A 354 -30.18 -5.46 3.85
CA TRP A 354 -28.93 -6.22 3.89
C TRP A 354 -27.73 -5.34 3.53
N LEU A 355 -27.76 -4.61 2.40
CA LEU A 355 -26.67 -3.74 1.96
C LEU A 355 -26.45 -2.60 2.96
N MET A 356 -27.52 -1.94 3.40
CA MET A 356 -27.43 -0.88 4.41
C MET A 356 -26.73 -1.37 5.67
N ARG A 357 -27.07 -2.56 6.17
CA ARG A 357 -26.41 -3.15 7.34
C ARG A 357 -24.93 -3.40 7.09
N LEU A 358 -24.55 -3.93 5.93
CA LEU A 358 -23.15 -4.17 5.56
C LEU A 358 -22.34 -2.86 5.53
N LEU A 359 -22.88 -1.83 4.86
CA LEU A 359 -22.19 -0.55 4.71
C LEU A 359 -22.03 0.18 6.06
N VAL A 360 -23.09 0.21 6.86
CA VAL A 360 -23.04 0.82 8.20
C VAL A 360 -22.05 0.10 9.10
N THR A 361 -22.09 -1.24 9.16
CA THR A 361 -21.17 -2.02 9.99
C THR A 361 -19.73 -1.89 9.48
N GLY A 362 -19.53 -1.90 8.16
CA GLY A 362 -18.21 -1.68 7.55
C GLY A 362 -17.59 -0.35 7.98
N VAL A 363 -18.37 0.75 7.99
CA VAL A 363 -17.89 2.06 8.47
C VAL A 363 -17.62 2.05 9.97
N GLN A 364 -18.52 1.48 10.77
CA GLN A 364 -18.38 1.42 12.22
C GLN A 364 -17.16 0.63 12.68
N ASN A 365 -16.78 -0.42 11.95
CA ASN A 365 -15.62 -1.25 12.23
C ASN A 365 -14.29 -0.63 11.79
N THR A 366 -14.29 0.57 11.17
CA THR A 366 -13.05 1.25 10.78
C THR A 366 -12.34 1.91 11.97
N SER A 367 -11.05 2.18 11.80
CA SER A 367 -10.24 3.00 12.72
C SER A 367 -10.39 4.52 12.48
N LEU A 368 -11.32 4.95 11.63
CA LEU A 368 -11.61 6.37 11.41
C LEU A 368 -12.13 7.03 12.69
N ASN A 369 -11.86 8.32 12.87
CA ASN A 369 -12.46 9.07 13.97
C ASN A 369 -13.99 9.20 13.79
N GLU A 370 -14.70 9.49 14.87
CA GLU A 370 -16.17 9.51 14.87
C GLU A 370 -16.76 10.58 13.92
N GLU A 371 -16.09 11.71 13.74
CA GLU A 371 -16.55 12.75 12.80
C GLU A 371 -16.54 12.24 11.37
N HIS A 372 -15.46 11.61 10.92
CA HIS A 372 -15.38 11.00 9.60
C HIS A 372 -16.41 9.87 9.43
N LYS A 373 -16.59 9.00 10.43
CA LYS A 373 -17.62 7.96 10.39
C LYS A 373 -19.02 8.55 10.19
N GLN A 374 -19.37 9.57 10.99
CA GLN A 374 -20.67 10.23 10.88
C GLN A 374 -20.86 10.92 9.53
N GLY A 375 -19.81 11.55 8.98
CA GLY A 375 -19.84 12.14 7.64
C GLY A 375 -20.15 11.13 6.54
N ILE A 376 -19.54 9.94 6.60
CA ILE A 376 -19.80 8.85 5.64
C ILE A 376 -21.21 8.29 5.84
N LEU A 377 -21.61 8.00 7.09
CA LEU A 377 -22.93 7.45 7.40
C LEU A 377 -24.09 8.39 7.02
N ALA A 378 -23.84 9.71 7.03
CA ALA A 378 -24.85 10.68 6.59
C ALA A 378 -25.17 10.58 5.09
N GLN A 379 -24.23 10.09 4.27
CA GLN A 379 -24.41 9.89 2.82
C GLN A 379 -25.28 8.65 2.51
N LEU A 380 -25.49 7.76 3.49
CA LEU A 380 -26.30 6.55 3.33
C LEU A 380 -27.81 6.79 3.61
N LYS A 381 -28.17 7.97 4.11
CA LYS A 381 -29.55 8.35 4.43
C LYS A 381 -30.24 8.97 3.23
#